data_b10713b0d4778b2ce673c280bddd9a0b
#
_entry.id   b10713b0d4778b2ce673c280bddd9a0b
#
_cell.length_a   1.000
_cell.length_b   1.000
_cell.length_c   1.000
_cell.angle_alpha   90.00
_cell.angle_beta   90.00
_cell.angle_gamma   90.00
#
_symmetry.space_group_name_H-M   'P 1'
#
loop_
_entity.id
_entity.type
_entity.pdbx_description
1 polymer ?
#
loop_
_entity_poly.entity_id
_entity_poly.type
_entity_poly.pdbx_seq_one_letter_code
_entity_poly.pdbx_strand_id
1 'polypeptide(L)'
;VNGQETLLPQKEFYLLYKLLSYPNKIFTRQQLMDEIWGLDSTTDERTVDVHVNRLRERFKNCDDFIIMTVRGLGYKAVKTEA
;
A
#
# COMPACT_ATOMS: atom_id res chain seq x y z
N VAL A 1 -1.03 -10.89 13.55
CA VAL A 1 -1.89 -11.73 12.74
C VAL A 1 -1.83 -13.15 13.27
N ASN A 2 -2.96 -13.69 13.62
CA ASN A 2 -3.04 -15.07 14.10
C ASN A 2 -2.19 -15.34 15.32
N GLY A 3 -2.12 -14.39 16.22
CA GLY A 3 -1.32 -14.57 17.41
C GLY A 3 0.16 -14.47 17.17
N GLN A 4 0.56 -14.34 15.95
CA GLN A 4 1.94 -14.07 15.59
C GLN A 4 2.09 -12.60 15.33
N GLU A 5 3.05 -12.02 15.96
CA GLU A 5 3.31 -10.64 15.69
C GLU A 5 4.03 -10.54 14.37
N THR A 6 3.29 -10.23 13.32
CA THR A 6 3.90 -9.85 12.07
C THR A 6 4.12 -8.37 12.16
N LEU A 7 5.35 -7.99 12.41
CA LEU A 7 5.67 -6.58 12.50
C LEU A 7 5.82 -6.04 11.09
N LEU A 8 4.80 -5.31 10.65
CA LEU A 8 4.93 -4.57 9.41
C LEU A 8 5.77 -3.34 9.68
N PRO A 9 6.74 -3.07 8.83
CA PRO A 9 7.43 -1.78 8.92
C PRO A 9 6.40 -0.66 8.90
N GLN A 10 6.65 0.36 9.68
CA GLN A 10 5.70 1.44 9.89
C GLN A 10 5.17 2.03 8.57
N LYS A 11 6.05 2.26 7.61
CA LYS A 11 5.63 2.86 6.35
C LYS A 11 4.75 1.92 5.52
N GLU A 12 5.03 0.63 5.58
CA GLU A 12 4.19 -0.36 4.89
C GLU A 12 2.81 -0.40 5.53
N PHE A 13 2.77 -0.32 6.86
CA PHE A 13 1.50 -0.30 7.57
C PHE A 13 0.66 0.92 7.17
N TYR A 14 1.26 2.10 7.16
CA TYR A 14 0.54 3.31 6.78
C TYR A 14 0.06 3.25 5.34
N LEU A 15 0.89 2.73 4.46
CA LEU A 15 0.52 2.59 3.06
C LEU A 15 -0.71 1.69 2.91
N LEU A 16 -0.68 0.54 3.55
CA LEU A 16 -1.79 -0.40 3.51
C LEU A 16 -3.05 0.22 4.12
N TYR A 17 -2.89 0.85 5.28
CA TYR A 17 -4.00 1.50 5.96
C TYR A 17 -4.66 2.55 5.06
N LYS A 18 -3.84 3.36 4.41
CA LYS A 18 -4.35 4.41 3.54
C LYS A 18 -5.15 3.83 2.39
N LEU A 19 -4.59 2.83 1.73
CA LEU A 19 -5.26 2.22 0.59
C LEU A 19 -6.57 1.53 0.99
N LEU A 20 -6.56 0.82 2.10
CA LEU A 20 -7.75 0.09 2.55
C LEU A 20 -8.81 0.99 3.15
N SER A 21 -8.43 2.16 3.65
CA SER A 21 -9.40 3.11 4.19
C SER A 21 -10.25 3.74 3.09
N TYR A 22 -9.75 3.72 1.86
CA TYR A 22 -10.46 4.29 0.72
C TYR A 22 -10.44 3.30 -0.43
N PRO A 23 -11.17 2.20 -0.29
CA PRO A 23 -11.16 1.17 -1.33
C PRO A 23 -11.63 1.73 -2.67
N ASN A 24 -11.02 1.25 -3.72
CA ASN A 24 -11.30 1.66 -5.10
C ASN A 24 -10.84 3.08 -5.44
N LYS A 25 -10.25 3.79 -4.49
CA LYS A 25 -9.71 5.11 -4.79
C LYS A 25 -8.29 4.97 -5.30
N ILE A 26 -8.00 5.67 -6.39
CA ILE A 26 -6.67 5.67 -6.97
C ILE A 26 -5.83 6.72 -6.28
N PHE A 27 -4.69 6.31 -5.75
CA PHE A 27 -3.70 7.22 -5.17
C PHE A 27 -2.48 7.22 -6.07
N THR A 28 -2.02 8.42 -6.42
CA THR A 28 -0.78 8.52 -7.19
C THR A 28 0.40 8.22 -6.28
N ARG A 29 1.51 7.83 -6.88
CA ARG A 29 2.73 7.60 -6.09
C ARG A 29 3.14 8.86 -5.36
N GLN A 30 2.97 10.02 -5.99
CA GLN A 30 3.31 11.28 -5.33
C GLN A 30 2.43 11.54 -4.12
N GLN A 31 1.13 11.28 -4.23
CA GLN A 31 0.24 11.43 -3.09
C GLN A 31 0.65 10.53 -1.94
N LEU A 32 0.99 9.28 -2.23
CA LEU A 32 1.42 8.35 -1.21
C LEU A 32 2.73 8.77 -0.58
N MET A 33 3.66 9.27 -1.40
CA MET A 33 4.91 9.80 -0.86
C MET A 33 4.67 10.96 0.09
N ASP A 34 3.85 11.91 -0.33
CA ASP A 34 3.61 13.11 0.48
C ASP A 34 2.94 12.77 1.79
N GLU A 35 2.01 11.83 1.78
CA GLU A 35 1.24 11.53 2.97
C GLU A 35 1.96 10.58 3.93
N ILE A 36 2.77 9.70 3.40
CA ILE A 36 3.40 8.66 4.23
C ILE A 36 4.83 9.03 4.59
N TRP A 37 5.58 9.56 3.64
CA TRP A 37 6.98 9.94 3.87
C TRP A 37 7.17 11.42 4.16
N GLY A 38 6.18 12.24 3.79
CA GLY A 38 6.22 13.66 4.05
C GLY A 38 6.80 14.45 2.88
N LEU A 39 6.43 15.73 2.82
CA LEU A 39 6.83 16.59 1.73
C LEU A 39 8.33 16.87 1.68
N ASP A 40 8.99 16.78 2.84
CA ASP A 40 10.42 17.03 2.93
C ASP A 40 11.27 15.80 2.66
N SER A 41 10.63 14.69 2.34
CA SER A 41 11.36 13.46 2.10
C SER A 41 12.16 13.55 0.80
N THR A 42 13.38 13.07 0.83
CA THR A 42 14.20 12.94 -0.36
C THR A 42 14.03 11.57 -0.99
N THR A 43 13.11 10.77 -0.47
CA THR A 43 12.88 9.42 -0.94
C THR A 43 12.24 9.45 -2.33
N ASP A 44 12.69 8.57 -3.19
CA ASP A 44 12.19 8.46 -4.56
C ASP A 44 10.83 7.77 -4.57
N GLU A 45 9.97 8.12 -5.53
CA GLU A 45 8.68 7.48 -5.72
C GLU A 45 8.79 5.97 -5.90
N ARG A 46 9.91 5.48 -6.37
CA ARG A 46 10.12 4.04 -6.50
C ARG A 46 10.06 3.31 -5.16
N THR A 47 10.26 4.04 -4.08
CA THR A 47 10.11 3.47 -2.74
C THR A 47 8.68 3.00 -2.51
N VAL A 48 7.71 3.74 -3.04
CA VAL A 48 6.31 3.33 -2.96
C VAL A 48 6.12 1.97 -3.64
N ASP A 49 6.72 1.82 -4.84
CA ASP A 49 6.60 0.57 -5.58
C ASP A 49 7.20 -0.60 -4.80
N VAL A 50 8.34 -0.38 -4.17
CA VAL A 50 8.97 -1.41 -3.35
C VAL A 50 8.07 -1.81 -2.20
N HIS A 51 7.48 -0.83 -1.52
CA HIS A 51 6.61 -1.11 -0.39
C HIS A 51 5.33 -1.81 -0.82
N VAL A 52 4.76 -1.42 -1.95
CA VAL A 52 3.59 -2.08 -2.50
C VAL A 52 3.90 -3.55 -2.81
N ASN A 53 5.04 -3.79 -3.42
CA ASN A 53 5.42 -5.16 -3.74
C ASN A 53 5.64 -6.00 -2.48
N ARG A 54 6.19 -5.40 -1.44
CA ARG A 54 6.36 -6.09 -0.16
C ARG A 54 5.01 -6.43 0.46
N LEU A 55 4.06 -5.50 0.39
CA LEU A 55 2.72 -5.77 0.89
C LEU A 55 2.05 -6.88 0.11
N ARG A 56 2.18 -6.88 -1.21
CA ARG A 56 1.63 -7.93 -2.05
C ARG A 56 2.19 -9.29 -1.66
N GLU A 57 3.50 -9.35 -1.43
CA GLU A 57 4.13 -10.59 -1.05
C GLU A 57 3.66 -11.06 0.33
N ARG A 58 3.55 -10.14 1.29
CA ARG A 58 3.10 -10.49 2.64
C ARG A 58 1.67 -10.99 2.65
N PHE A 59 0.83 -10.46 1.80
CA PHE A 59 -0.60 -10.76 1.80
C PHE A 59 -1.04 -11.54 0.56
N LYS A 60 -0.12 -12.23 -0.08
CA LYS A 60 -0.44 -12.94 -1.32
C LYS A 60 -1.47 -14.05 -1.13
N ASN A 61 -1.57 -14.59 0.07
CA ASN A 61 -2.55 -15.62 0.38
C ASN A 61 -3.82 -15.06 1.02
N CYS A 62 -3.92 -13.74 1.09
CA CYS A 62 -5.09 -13.08 1.66
C CYS A 62 -6.11 -12.86 0.56
N ASP A 63 -7.33 -13.31 0.79
CA ASP A 63 -8.40 -13.19 -0.20
C ASP A 63 -9.30 -11.98 0.04
N ASP A 64 -8.99 -11.18 1.06
CA ASP A 64 -9.87 -10.08 1.45
C ASP A 64 -9.69 -8.83 0.60
N PHE A 65 -8.54 -8.66 0.01
CA PHE A 65 -8.27 -7.49 -0.81
C PHE A 65 -7.11 -7.76 -1.77
N ILE A 66 -7.00 -6.93 -2.77
CA ILE A 66 -5.82 -6.90 -3.64
C ILE A 66 -5.41 -5.45 -3.84
N ILE A 67 -4.12 -5.25 -4.02
CA ILE A 67 -3.59 -3.92 -4.36
C ILE A 67 -3.32 -3.94 -5.86
N MET A 68 -4.06 -3.11 -6.58
CA MET A 68 -3.96 -3.06 -8.03
C MET A 68 -3.10 -1.89 -8.47
N THR A 69 -2.28 -2.14 -9.47
CA THR A 69 -1.56 -1.07 -10.15
C THR A 69 -2.50 -0.47 -11.18
N VAL A 70 -2.68 0.84 -11.13
CA VAL A 70 -3.42 1.54 -12.16
C VAL A 70 -2.38 2.19 -13.05
N ARG A 71 -2.17 1.61 -14.19
CA ARG A 71 -1.05 1.95 -15.05
C ARG A 71 -1.06 3.43 -15.40
N GLY A 72 0.08 4.06 -15.18
CA GLY A 72 0.23 5.48 -15.47
C GLY A 72 -0.34 6.41 -14.41
N LEU A 73 -1.03 5.88 -13.40
CA LEU A 73 -1.64 6.70 -12.37
C LEU A 73 -1.14 6.40 -10.98
N GLY A 74 -1.19 5.15 -10.55
CA GLY A 74 -0.77 4.80 -9.20
C GLY A 74 -1.34 3.48 -8.74
N TYR A 75 -1.86 3.46 -7.53
CA TYR A 75 -2.34 2.23 -6.90
C TYR A 75 -3.70 2.42 -6.26
N LYS A 76 -4.44 1.34 -6.17
CA LYS A 76 -5.68 1.31 -5.41
C LYS A 76 -5.84 -0.04 -4.76
N ALA A 77 -6.58 -0.09 -3.66
CA ALA A 77 -6.95 -1.34 -3.04
C ALA A 77 -8.37 -1.68 -3.46
N VAL A 78 -8.59 -2.93 -3.78
CA VAL A 78 -9.91 -3.42 -4.13
C VAL A 78 -10.25 -4.52 -3.13
N LYS A 79 -11.36 -4.37 -2.43
CA LYS A 79 -11.80 -5.42 -1.54
C LYS A 79 -12.48 -6.50 -2.36
N THR A 80 -12.06 -7.72 -2.13
CA THR A 80 -12.67 -8.86 -2.79
C THR A 80 -13.74 -9.39 -1.87
N GLU A 81 -14.95 -9.44 -2.34
CA GLU A 81 -16.02 -9.99 -1.54
C GLU A 81 -16.32 -11.40 -2.00
N ALA A 82 -16.44 -12.25 -1.03
CA ALA A 82 -16.80 -13.63 -1.32
C ALA A 82 -18.24 -13.74 -1.79
#